data_577a70c75312e9be5a7414807ae9febd
#
_entry.id   577a70c75312e9be5a7414807ae9febd
#
_cell.length_a   1.000
_cell.length_b   1.000
_cell.length_c   1.000
_cell.angle_alpha   90.00
_cell.angle_beta   90.00
_cell.angle_gamma   90.00
#
_symmetry.space_group_name_H-M   'P 1'
#
loop_
_entity.id
_entity.type
_entity.pdbx_description
1 polymer ?
#
loop_
_entity_poly.entity_id
_entity_poly.type
_entity_poly.pdbx_seq_one_letter_code
_entity_poly.pdbx_strand_id
1 'polypeptide(L)'
;MRACRREAVPYTPIWLMRQAGRYMQEYREVRARMSFLELCKTPSLAAEVTVTAAERLGVDAAIIFADILLIIEPMGLQLEFSKGEGPVIHNPVRSATDVDRLREVDDEAALSFVLDAIRETRRALRRDLPLIGFAGAPFTLASYIVEGGASKNYVHTKTLMYNDGGAWHAMMSLVARGLVRYLNAQIEAGAQAVQLFDSWVGALSPDDYKQYVLPHTREVIRGVKEGTPVIHFGTGTSALLELMREAGGDVIGLDWRLRLELLH
;
A
#
# COMPACT_ATOMS: atom_id res chain seq x y z
N MET A 1 -12.10 -4.74 -13.39
CA MET A 1 -13.27 -4.66 -12.46
C MET A 1 -14.10 -5.94 -12.47
N ARG A 2 -14.58 -6.42 -13.60
CA ARG A 2 -15.41 -7.66 -13.68
C ARG A 2 -14.71 -8.86 -13.05
N ALA A 3 -13.42 -9.09 -13.36
CA ALA A 3 -12.65 -10.18 -12.75
C ALA A 3 -12.59 -10.12 -11.23
N CYS A 4 -12.42 -8.92 -10.63
CA CYS A 4 -12.45 -8.75 -9.17
C CYS A 4 -13.81 -9.15 -8.55
N ARG A 5 -14.88 -9.06 -9.32
CA ARG A 5 -16.25 -9.46 -8.90
C ARG A 5 -16.61 -10.89 -9.29
N ARG A 6 -15.64 -11.67 -9.78
CA ARG A 6 -15.85 -13.05 -10.29
C ARG A 6 -16.85 -13.15 -11.45
N GLU A 7 -17.05 -12.07 -12.18
CA GLU A 7 -17.85 -12.05 -13.39
C GLU A 7 -17.06 -12.63 -14.57
N ALA A 8 -17.76 -13.21 -15.56
CA ALA A 8 -17.12 -13.72 -16.77
C ALA A 8 -16.40 -12.62 -17.53
N VAL A 9 -15.17 -12.88 -17.92
CA VAL A 9 -14.32 -11.98 -18.72
C VAL A 9 -13.87 -12.69 -20.01
N PRO A 10 -13.67 -11.96 -21.12
CA PRO A 10 -13.30 -12.57 -22.39
C PRO A 10 -11.87 -13.14 -22.38
N TYR A 11 -11.00 -12.65 -21.53
CA TYR A 11 -9.62 -13.09 -21.30
C TYR A 11 -9.19 -12.72 -19.89
N THR A 12 -8.07 -13.27 -19.42
CA THR A 12 -7.49 -12.91 -18.12
C THR A 12 -6.90 -11.50 -18.16
N PRO A 13 -7.42 -10.53 -17.38
CA PRO A 13 -6.87 -9.18 -17.37
C PRO A 13 -5.46 -9.16 -16.80
N ILE A 14 -4.59 -8.34 -17.38
CA ILE A 14 -3.20 -8.19 -16.98
C ILE A 14 -2.92 -6.74 -16.58
N TRP A 15 -2.26 -6.57 -15.44
CA TRP A 15 -1.67 -5.31 -15.01
C TRP A 15 -0.40 -5.58 -14.21
N LEU A 16 0.49 -4.60 -14.10
CA LEU A 16 1.77 -4.75 -13.40
C LEU A 16 1.78 -3.88 -12.15
N MET A 17 2.17 -4.44 -11.00
CA MET A 17 2.27 -3.69 -9.73
C MET A 17 3.26 -2.52 -9.80
N ARG A 18 4.32 -2.66 -10.60
CA ARG A 18 5.30 -1.60 -10.87
C ARG A 18 5.25 -1.24 -12.34
N GLN A 19 4.17 -0.59 -12.77
CA GLN A 19 4.00 -0.14 -14.15
C GLN A 19 5.03 0.93 -14.52
N ALA A 20 5.12 1.99 -13.72
CA ALA A 20 6.19 2.97 -13.87
C ALA A 20 7.43 2.53 -13.09
N GLY A 21 8.59 2.59 -13.71
CA GLY A 21 9.81 2.17 -13.06
C GLY A 21 11.08 2.47 -13.85
N ARG A 22 12.24 2.18 -13.25
CA ARG A 22 13.57 2.48 -13.81
C ARG A 22 13.85 1.77 -15.15
N TYR A 23 13.08 0.77 -15.53
CA TYR A 23 13.16 0.12 -16.83
C TYR A 23 12.60 0.98 -17.97
N MET A 24 11.71 1.94 -17.67
CA MET A 24 11.12 2.86 -18.65
C MET A 24 12.01 4.09 -18.85
N GLN A 25 12.24 4.47 -20.09
CA GLN A 25 13.01 5.67 -20.44
C GLN A 25 12.29 6.93 -19.95
N GLU A 26 11.01 7.05 -20.22
CA GLU A 26 10.17 8.19 -19.85
C GLU A 26 10.21 8.45 -18.33
N TYR A 27 10.12 7.40 -17.52
CA TYR A 27 10.27 7.51 -16.07
C TYR A 27 11.65 8.01 -15.66
N ARG A 28 12.74 7.49 -16.30
CA ARG A 28 14.09 7.93 -15.98
C ARG A 28 14.32 9.39 -16.32
N GLU A 29 13.74 9.90 -17.40
CA GLU A 29 13.83 11.30 -17.81
C GLU A 29 13.18 12.24 -16.77
N VAL A 30 12.01 11.88 -16.24
CA VAL A 30 11.37 12.61 -15.14
C VAL A 30 12.25 12.55 -13.88
N ARG A 31 12.72 11.36 -13.51
CA ARG A 31 13.56 11.15 -12.31
C ARG A 31 14.93 11.81 -12.37
N ALA A 32 15.43 12.12 -13.55
CA ALA A 32 16.69 12.87 -13.71
C ALA A 32 16.59 14.33 -13.25
N ARG A 33 15.37 14.89 -13.21
CA ARG A 33 15.11 16.31 -12.92
C ARG A 33 14.67 16.55 -11.47
N MET A 34 14.24 15.53 -10.74
CA MET A 34 13.70 15.68 -9.40
C MET A 34 13.88 14.44 -8.52
N SER A 35 13.75 14.62 -7.22
CA SER A 35 13.75 13.52 -6.25
C SER A 35 12.48 12.65 -6.37
N PHE A 36 12.52 11.48 -5.72
CA PHE A 36 11.36 10.58 -5.72
C PHE A 36 10.15 11.18 -4.99
N LEU A 37 10.39 11.80 -3.84
CA LEU A 37 9.32 12.46 -3.08
C LEU A 37 8.72 13.66 -3.82
N GLU A 38 9.56 14.49 -4.47
CA GLU A 38 9.06 15.59 -5.29
C GLU A 38 8.17 15.09 -6.42
N LEU A 39 8.54 13.98 -7.08
CA LEU A 39 7.69 13.38 -8.11
C LEU A 39 6.37 12.89 -7.52
N CYS A 40 6.38 12.18 -6.39
CA CYS A 40 5.16 11.72 -5.73
C CYS A 40 4.27 12.89 -5.27
N LYS A 41 4.88 14.02 -4.88
CA LYS A 41 4.18 15.21 -4.38
C LYS A 41 3.82 16.23 -5.48
N THR A 42 4.07 15.91 -6.75
CA THR A 42 3.67 16.73 -7.90
C THR A 42 2.54 16.03 -8.68
N PRO A 43 1.28 16.38 -8.46
CA PRO A 43 0.12 15.66 -9.00
C PRO A 43 0.18 15.43 -10.51
N SER A 44 0.50 16.47 -11.29
CA SER A 44 0.56 16.39 -12.75
C SER A 44 1.62 15.41 -13.26
N LEU A 45 2.78 15.37 -12.61
CA LEU A 45 3.85 14.46 -12.99
C LEU A 45 3.57 13.01 -12.55
N ALA A 46 2.99 12.82 -11.37
CA ALA A 46 2.54 11.50 -10.93
C ALA A 46 1.46 10.95 -11.88
N ALA A 47 0.53 11.80 -12.32
CA ALA A 47 -0.48 11.45 -13.31
C ALA A 47 0.15 11.12 -14.68
N GLU A 48 1.06 11.96 -15.19
CA GLU A 48 1.77 11.72 -16.44
C GLU A 48 2.50 10.38 -16.44
N VAL A 49 3.27 10.11 -15.38
CA VAL A 49 4.00 8.86 -15.22
C VAL A 49 3.06 7.65 -15.18
N THR A 50 1.91 7.77 -14.51
CA THR A 50 0.89 6.70 -14.44
C THR A 50 0.29 6.42 -15.81
N VAL A 51 -0.16 7.45 -16.51
CA VAL A 51 -0.80 7.33 -17.83
C VAL A 51 0.18 6.77 -18.85
N THR A 52 1.37 7.36 -18.95
CA THR A 52 2.42 6.91 -19.85
C THR A 52 2.76 5.44 -19.66
N ALA A 53 2.89 5.00 -18.41
CA ALA A 53 3.18 3.60 -18.12
C ALA A 53 2.04 2.67 -18.55
N ALA A 54 0.80 3.02 -18.25
CA ALA A 54 -0.37 2.22 -18.62
C ALA A 54 -0.52 2.08 -20.14
N GLU A 55 -0.33 3.17 -20.89
CA GLU A 55 -0.42 3.20 -22.33
C GLU A 55 0.71 2.41 -23.02
N ARG A 56 1.96 2.59 -22.55
CA ARG A 56 3.13 1.89 -23.10
C ARG A 56 3.06 0.39 -22.91
N LEU A 57 2.53 -0.04 -21.79
CA LEU A 57 2.42 -1.47 -21.44
C LEU A 57 1.16 -2.13 -22.01
N GLY A 58 0.16 -1.36 -22.40
CA GLY A 58 -1.10 -1.88 -22.93
C GLY A 58 -1.86 -2.73 -21.91
N VAL A 59 -1.82 -2.36 -20.63
CA VAL A 59 -2.41 -3.11 -19.52
C VAL A 59 -3.93 -2.91 -19.41
N ASP A 60 -4.59 -3.80 -18.67
CA ASP A 60 -6.04 -3.78 -18.41
C ASP A 60 -6.43 -2.99 -17.14
N ALA A 61 -5.47 -2.51 -16.38
CA ALA A 61 -5.67 -1.57 -15.27
C ALA A 61 -4.41 -0.72 -15.05
N ALA A 62 -4.60 0.56 -14.75
CA ALA A 62 -3.53 1.42 -14.27
C ALA A 62 -3.45 1.35 -12.74
N ILE A 63 -2.26 1.52 -12.17
CA ILE A 63 -2.07 1.77 -10.74
C ILE A 63 -1.44 3.15 -10.57
N ILE A 64 -1.98 3.96 -9.65
CA ILE A 64 -1.47 5.31 -9.41
C ILE A 64 0.02 5.29 -9.04
N PHE A 65 0.79 6.23 -9.57
CA PHE A 65 2.17 6.41 -9.14
C PHE A 65 2.21 7.17 -7.81
N ALA A 66 2.61 6.48 -6.76
CA ALA A 66 2.76 6.98 -5.40
C ALA A 66 3.71 6.08 -4.61
N ASP A 67 3.83 6.29 -3.30
CA ASP A 67 4.54 5.39 -2.39
C ASP A 67 3.68 5.01 -1.18
N ILE A 68 3.87 3.79 -0.67
CA ILE A 68 3.12 3.27 0.48
C ILE A 68 3.42 4.05 1.77
N LEU A 69 4.57 4.72 1.87
CA LEU A 69 5.03 5.41 3.08
C LEU A 69 4.58 6.87 3.17
N LEU A 70 3.95 7.44 2.13
CA LEU A 70 3.53 8.84 2.18
C LEU A 70 2.56 9.14 3.34
N ILE A 71 1.77 8.16 3.74
CA ILE A 71 0.83 8.28 4.86
C ILE A 71 1.51 8.46 6.22
N ILE A 72 2.78 8.07 6.39
CA ILE A 72 3.44 8.18 7.69
C ILE A 72 3.92 9.61 8.00
N GLU A 73 4.09 10.47 6.99
CA GLU A 73 4.49 11.86 7.22
C GLU A 73 3.45 12.65 8.04
N PRO A 74 2.14 12.65 7.70
CA PRO A 74 1.13 13.29 8.53
C PRO A 74 1.01 12.64 9.93
N MET A 75 1.41 11.39 10.10
CA MET A 75 1.50 10.77 11.43
C MET A 75 2.65 11.35 12.29
N GLY A 76 3.46 12.26 11.75
CA GLY A 76 4.56 12.92 12.47
C GLY A 76 5.93 12.27 12.27
N LEU A 77 6.05 11.36 11.30
CA LEU A 77 7.30 10.68 10.98
C LEU A 77 8.07 11.40 9.88
N GLN A 78 9.40 11.44 10.03
CA GLN A 78 10.32 12.12 9.12
C GLN A 78 10.84 11.12 8.09
N LEU A 79 10.23 11.12 6.91
CA LEU A 79 10.54 10.22 5.81
C LEU A 79 11.53 10.86 4.83
N GLU A 80 12.56 10.12 4.47
CA GLU A 80 13.52 10.46 3.42
C GLU A 80 13.74 9.27 2.49
N PHE A 81 14.01 9.54 1.22
CA PHE A 81 14.45 8.53 0.25
C PHE A 81 15.88 8.85 -0.20
N SER A 82 16.85 8.25 0.45
CA SER A 82 18.26 8.38 0.12
C SER A 82 18.63 7.65 -1.18
N LYS A 83 19.55 8.23 -1.96
CA LYS A 83 20.02 7.59 -3.21
C LYS A 83 20.69 6.25 -2.90
N GLY A 84 20.08 5.16 -3.38
CA GLY A 84 20.65 3.81 -3.27
C GLY A 84 20.31 3.05 -2.00
N GLU A 85 19.81 3.69 -0.95
CA GLU A 85 19.55 3.07 0.35
C GLU A 85 18.05 2.76 0.60
N GLY A 86 17.15 3.40 -0.17
CA GLY A 86 15.70 3.25 0.03
C GLY A 86 15.14 4.26 1.03
N PRO A 87 13.96 3.97 1.63
CA PRO A 87 13.35 4.85 2.60
C PRO A 87 14.07 4.79 3.96
N VAL A 88 14.22 5.97 4.58
CA VAL A 88 14.77 6.16 5.93
C VAL A 88 13.77 6.97 6.75
N ILE A 89 13.46 6.52 7.97
CA ILE A 89 12.62 7.22 8.93
C ILE A 89 13.52 7.65 10.08
N HIS A 90 13.74 8.96 10.22
CA HIS A 90 14.72 9.51 11.17
C HIS A 90 14.27 9.46 12.63
N ASN A 91 12.97 9.34 12.90
CA ASN A 91 12.38 9.27 14.23
C ASN A 91 11.50 8.00 14.38
N PRO A 92 12.11 6.79 14.27
CA PRO A 92 11.35 5.54 14.35
C PRO A 92 10.70 5.35 15.72
N VAL A 93 9.63 4.58 15.75
CA VAL A 93 8.88 4.22 16.98
C VAL A 93 9.51 2.98 17.61
N ARG A 94 9.95 3.08 18.85
CA ARG A 94 10.63 1.97 19.55
C ARG A 94 10.02 1.64 20.90
N SER A 95 9.10 2.47 21.40
CA SER A 95 8.51 2.39 22.72
C SER A 95 7.07 2.90 22.74
N ALA A 96 6.34 2.64 23.84
CA ALA A 96 5.01 3.20 24.07
C ALA A 96 5.03 4.74 24.02
N THR A 97 6.05 5.38 24.61
CA THR A 97 6.19 6.84 24.55
C THR A 97 6.35 7.38 23.15
N ASP A 98 6.95 6.61 22.23
CA ASP A 98 7.05 7.01 20.83
C ASP A 98 5.70 6.83 20.11
N VAL A 99 4.93 5.80 20.46
CA VAL A 99 3.56 5.60 19.96
C VAL A 99 2.67 6.79 20.34
N ASP A 100 2.77 7.29 21.56
CA ASP A 100 1.99 8.45 22.04
C ASP A 100 2.29 9.75 21.29
N ARG A 101 3.41 9.83 20.57
CA ARG A 101 3.74 10.97 19.69
C ARG A 101 3.14 10.90 18.30
N LEU A 102 2.66 9.73 17.89
CA LEU A 102 2.04 9.57 16.59
C LEU A 102 0.72 10.35 16.54
N ARG A 103 0.49 10.97 15.40
CA ARG A 103 -0.73 11.74 15.14
C ARG A 103 -1.71 10.89 14.35
N GLU A 104 -2.98 11.10 14.60
CA GLU A 104 -4.01 10.55 13.74
C GLU A 104 -4.02 11.27 12.38
N VAL A 105 -4.19 10.51 11.31
CA VAL A 105 -4.34 11.07 9.96
C VAL A 105 -5.82 11.39 9.78
N ASP A 106 -6.23 12.57 10.20
CA ASP A 106 -7.61 13.06 10.15
C ASP A 106 -7.81 14.19 9.11
N ASP A 107 -6.71 14.73 8.59
CA ASP A 107 -6.71 15.77 7.57
C ASP A 107 -6.36 15.18 6.18
N GLU A 108 -7.38 15.11 5.29
CA GLU A 108 -7.18 14.72 3.91
C GLU A 108 -6.25 15.67 3.14
N ALA A 109 -6.13 16.93 3.58
CA ALA A 109 -5.26 17.91 2.96
C ALA A 109 -3.79 17.49 3.01
N ALA A 110 -3.38 16.74 4.04
CA ALA A 110 -2.01 16.26 4.18
C ALA A 110 -1.55 15.31 3.04
N LEU A 111 -2.50 14.64 2.38
CA LEU A 111 -2.25 13.73 1.25
C LEU A 111 -2.97 14.19 -0.03
N SER A 112 -3.41 15.45 -0.09
CA SER A 112 -4.15 16.01 -1.23
C SER A 112 -3.41 15.84 -2.55
N PHE A 113 -2.09 15.90 -2.56
CA PHE A 113 -1.28 15.70 -3.77
C PHE A 113 -1.47 14.30 -4.40
N VAL A 114 -1.69 13.25 -3.61
CA VAL A 114 -2.03 11.93 -4.16
C VAL A 114 -3.45 11.92 -4.71
N LEU A 115 -4.39 12.55 -4.00
CA LEU A 115 -5.79 12.63 -4.42
C LEU A 115 -5.93 13.43 -5.71
N ASP A 116 -5.18 14.53 -5.85
CA ASP A 116 -5.14 15.33 -7.07
C ASP A 116 -4.50 14.56 -8.22
N ALA A 117 -3.41 13.82 -7.97
CA ALA A 117 -2.82 12.91 -8.95
C ALA A 117 -3.82 11.87 -9.46
N ILE A 118 -4.65 11.30 -8.57
CA ILE A 118 -5.71 10.35 -8.94
C ILE A 118 -6.76 11.04 -9.82
N ARG A 119 -7.21 12.25 -9.46
CA ARG A 119 -8.19 13.03 -10.26
C ARG A 119 -7.65 13.34 -11.65
N GLU A 120 -6.40 13.81 -11.74
CA GLU A 120 -5.73 14.12 -13.00
C GLU A 120 -5.53 12.85 -13.85
N THR A 121 -5.04 11.79 -13.25
CA THR A 121 -4.89 10.48 -13.90
C THR A 121 -6.23 9.99 -14.46
N ARG A 122 -7.32 10.08 -13.67
CA ARG A 122 -8.63 9.61 -14.11
C ARG A 122 -9.19 10.40 -15.29
N ARG A 123 -8.88 11.70 -15.37
CA ARG A 123 -9.26 12.55 -16.51
C ARG A 123 -8.50 12.18 -17.78
N ALA A 124 -7.23 11.81 -17.65
CA ALA A 124 -6.34 11.52 -18.77
C ALA A 124 -6.46 10.07 -19.28
N LEU A 125 -6.73 9.10 -18.40
CA LEU A 125 -6.89 7.70 -18.78
C LEU A 125 -8.14 7.47 -19.61
N ARG A 126 -8.06 6.49 -20.53
CA ARG A 126 -9.25 5.97 -21.23
C ARG A 126 -10.34 5.59 -20.19
N ARG A 127 -11.60 5.81 -20.57
CA ARG A 127 -12.75 5.58 -19.66
C ARG A 127 -12.91 4.12 -19.26
N ASP A 128 -12.53 3.19 -20.14
CA ASP A 128 -12.64 1.75 -19.96
C ASP A 128 -11.47 1.15 -19.15
N LEU A 129 -10.37 1.91 -18.96
CA LEU A 129 -9.22 1.47 -18.18
C LEU A 129 -9.39 1.85 -16.71
N PRO A 130 -9.59 0.89 -15.78
CA PRO A 130 -9.72 1.19 -14.35
C PRO A 130 -8.41 1.68 -13.74
N LEU A 131 -8.54 2.55 -12.73
CA LEU A 131 -7.44 3.04 -11.92
C LEU A 131 -7.47 2.38 -10.55
N ILE A 132 -6.35 1.76 -10.16
CA ILE A 132 -6.13 1.16 -8.85
C ILE A 132 -5.44 2.18 -7.96
N GLY A 133 -6.08 2.50 -6.82
CA GLY A 133 -5.44 3.16 -5.69
C GLY A 133 -4.76 2.14 -4.79
N PHE A 134 -3.91 2.58 -3.87
CA PHE A 134 -3.26 1.63 -2.96
C PHE A 134 -2.75 2.28 -1.68
N ALA A 135 -2.41 1.41 -0.72
CA ALA A 135 -1.67 1.75 0.48
C ALA A 135 -0.81 0.57 0.94
N GLY A 136 0.17 0.83 1.79
CA GLY A 136 0.82 -0.23 2.56
C GLY A 136 -0.17 -0.83 3.57
N ALA A 137 -0.14 -2.14 3.76
CA ALA A 137 -0.95 -2.80 4.79
C ALA A 137 -0.40 -2.47 6.20
N PRO A 138 -1.22 -2.63 7.24
CA PRO A 138 -0.85 -2.23 8.61
C PRO A 138 0.50 -2.78 9.08
N PHE A 139 0.78 -4.07 8.93
CA PHE A 139 2.04 -4.66 9.36
C PHE A 139 3.24 -4.12 8.57
N THR A 140 3.11 -3.98 7.27
CA THR A 140 4.18 -3.45 6.43
C THR A 140 4.52 -2.01 6.82
N LEU A 141 3.52 -1.14 7.04
CA LEU A 141 3.76 0.22 7.51
C LEU A 141 4.35 0.26 8.92
N ALA A 142 3.78 -0.50 9.86
CA ALA A 142 4.29 -0.60 11.23
C ALA A 142 5.76 -1.07 11.25
N SER A 143 6.11 -2.03 10.40
CA SER A 143 7.49 -2.49 10.28
C SER A 143 8.43 -1.39 9.81
N TYR A 144 8.05 -0.60 8.79
CA TYR A 144 8.85 0.57 8.38
C TYR A 144 8.98 1.60 9.51
N ILE A 145 7.87 1.92 10.17
CA ILE A 145 7.79 2.88 11.27
C ILE A 145 8.72 2.46 12.41
N VAL A 146 8.73 1.17 12.76
CA VAL A 146 9.51 0.64 13.89
C VAL A 146 10.97 0.38 13.50
N GLU A 147 11.25 -0.23 12.35
CA GLU A 147 12.63 -0.48 11.91
C GLU A 147 13.38 0.81 11.55
N GLY A 148 12.66 1.86 11.12
CA GLY A 148 13.26 3.10 10.63
C GLY A 148 13.68 3.04 9.16
N GLY A 149 13.32 1.97 8.46
CA GLY A 149 13.68 1.71 7.07
C GLY A 149 13.48 0.26 6.68
N ALA A 150 14.19 -0.19 5.65
CA ALA A 150 14.14 -1.59 5.23
C ALA A 150 14.79 -2.51 6.27
N SER A 151 14.19 -3.68 6.50
CA SER A 151 14.71 -4.70 7.43
C SER A 151 14.65 -6.09 6.81
N LYS A 152 15.56 -6.97 7.24
CA LYS A 152 15.55 -8.39 6.87
C LYS A 152 14.99 -9.27 7.99
N ASN A 153 15.26 -8.89 9.23
CA ASN A 153 14.98 -9.74 10.40
C ASN A 153 13.86 -9.18 11.30
N TYR A 154 13.43 -7.94 11.08
CA TYR A 154 12.34 -7.28 11.82
C TYR A 154 12.54 -7.33 13.34
N VAL A 155 13.79 -7.14 13.80
CA VAL A 155 14.16 -7.30 15.22
C VAL A 155 13.41 -6.31 16.10
N HIS A 156 13.43 -5.03 15.73
CA HIS A 156 12.74 -4.01 16.53
C HIS A 156 11.23 -4.17 16.48
N THR A 157 10.69 -4.50 15.30
CA THR A 157 9.26 -4.77 15.10
C THR A 157 8.78 -5.89 16.00
N LYS A 158 9.47 -7.05 15.96
CA LYS A 158 9.12 -8.20 16.79
C LYS A 158 9.36 -7.94 18.28
N THR A 159 10.39 -7.16 18.63
CA THR A 159 10.63 -6.77 20.02
C THR A 159 9.47 -5.95 20.59
N LEU A 160 8.99 -4.92 19.87
CA LEU A 160 7.83 -4.15 20.30
C LEU A 160 6.57 -5.01 20.37
N MET A 161 6.34 -5.81 19.32
CA MET A 161 5.17 -6.68 19.20
C MET A 161 5.04 -7.68 20.36
N TYR A 162 6.16 -8.31 20.76
CA TYR A 162 6.15 -9.34 21.80
C TYR A 162 6.25 -8.78 23.22
N ASN A 163 7.03 -7.71 23.42
CA ASN A 163 7.30 -7.19 24.75
C ASN A 163 6.29 -6.14 25.22
N ASP A 164 5.65 -5.44 24.28
CA ASP A 164 4.62 -4.43 24.58
C ASP A 164 3.46 -4.51 23.59
N GLY A 165 2.65 -5.55 23.74
CA GLY A 165 1.45 -5.77 22.90
C GLY A 165 0.45 -4.61 22.99
N GLY A 166 0.42 -3.89 24.12
CA GLY A 166 -0.44 -2.71 24.28
C GLY A 166 -0.03 -1.58 23.34
N ALA A 167 1.25 -1.19 23.39
CA ALA A 167 1.81 -0.17 22.49
C ALA A 167 1.72 -0.61 21.01
N TRP A 168 2.00 -1.89 20.73
CA TRP A 168 1.86 -2.44 19.38
C TRP A 168 0.44 -2.26 18.83
N HIS A 169 -0.57 -2.71 19.56
CA HIS A 169 -1.96 -2.61 19.11
C HIS A 169 -2.45 -1.17 19.04
N ALA A 170 -1.99 -0.28 19.93
CA ALA A 170 -2.31 1.14 19.85
C ALA A 170 -1.77 1.77 18.55
N MET A 171 -0.51 1.51 18.21
CA MET A 171 0.09 1.96 16.94
C MET A 171 -0.63 1.38 15.73
N MET A 172 -0.87 0.06 15.73
CA MET A 172 -1.56 -0.62 14.62
C MET A 172 -2.97 -0.10 14.39
N SER A 173 -3.72 0.20 15.46
CA SER A 173 -5.07 0.80 15.36
C SER A 173 -5.02 2.21 14.78
N LEU A 174 -4.02 3.01 15.17
CA LEU A 174 -3.82 4.35 14.62
C LEU A 174 -3.54 4.27 13.11
N VAL A 175 -2.64 3.38 12.71
CA VAL A 175 -2.33 3.13 11.29
C VAL A 175 -3.57 2.66 10.55
N ALA A 176 -4.34 1.71 11.10
CA ALA A 176 -5.54 1.17 10.47
C ALA A 176 -6.59 2.26 10.20
N ARG A 177 -6.89 3.11 11.19
CA ARG A 177 -7.82 4.23 11.01
C ARG A 177 -7.36 5.22 9.94
N GLY A 178 -6.07 5.58 9.94
CA GLY A 178 -5.50 6.43 8.89
C GLY A 178 -5.63 5.80 7.50
N LEU A 179 -5.39 4.51 7.39
CA LEU A 179 -5.52 3.76 6.12
C LEU A 179 -6.96 3.73 5.61
N VAL A 180 -7.95 3.53 6.48
CA VAL A 180 -9.38 3.56 6.10
C VAL A 180 -9.74 4.90 5.48
N ARG A 181 -9.37 6.01 6.13
CA ARG A 181 -9.62 7.36 5.61
C ARG A 181 -8.91 7.58 4.28
N TYR A 182 -7.63 7.25 4.21
CA TYR A 182 -6.81 7.47 3.02
C TYR A 182 -7.29 6.67 1.81
N LEU A 183 -7.66 5.40 1.99
CA LEU A 183 -8.19 4.58 0.90
C LEU A 183 -9.56 5.09 0.42
N ASN A 184 -10.43 5.50 1.33
CA ASN A 184 -11.73 6.06 0.97
C ASN A 184 -11.58 7.40 0.23
N ALA A 185 -10.65 8.25 0.65
CA ALA A 185 -10.34 9.49 -0.07
C ALA A 185 -9.80 9.22 -1.49
N GLN A 186 -8.96 8.17 -1.68
CA GLN A 186 -8.52 7.74 -3.01
C GLN A 186 -9.69 7.28 -3.89
N ILE A 187 -10.65 6.56 -3.32
CA ILE A 187 -11.87 6.11 -4.02
C ILE A 187 -12.70 7.34 -4.43
N GLU A 188 -12.90 8.29 -3.55
CA GLU A 188 -13.63 9.53 -3.85
C GLU A 188 -12.91 10.39 -4.90
N ALA A 189 -11.58 10.37 -4.92
CA ALA A 189 -10.79 11.01 -5.95
C ALA A 189 -10.88 10.31 -7.33
N GLY A 190 -11.36 9.05 -7.40
CA GLY A 190 -11.62 8.34 -8.64
C GLY A 190 -10.94 6.99 -8.80
N ALA A 191 -10.29 6.45 -7.77
CA ALA A 191 -9.81 5.07 -7.78
C ALA A 191 -11.01 4.10 -7.78
N GLN A 192 -10.95 3.08 -8.63
CA GLN A 192 -12.07 2.15 -8.86
C GLN A 192 -11.87 0.79 -8.19
N ALA A 193 -10.65 0.49 -7.78
CA ALA A 193 -10.26 -0.59 -6.88
C ALA A 193 -9.13 -0.07 -6.00
N VAL A 194 -8.90 -0.72 -4.87
CA VAL A 194 -7.76 -0.42 -4.00
C VAL A 194 -6.96 -1.67 -3.66
N GLN A 195 -5.66 -1.52 -3.52
CA GLN A 195 -4.78 -2.61 -3.10
C GLN A 195 -4.06 -2.29 -1.80
N LEU A 196 -4.07 -3.26 -0.88
CA LEU A 196 -3.21 -3.29 0.29
C LEU A 196 -1.94 -4.08 -0.02
N PHE A 197 -0.79 -3.43 0.12
CA PHE A 197 0.52 -4.06 -0.04
C PHE A 197 1.05 -4.54 1.31
N ASP A 198 0.88 -5.84 1.60
CA ASP A 198 1.45 -6.48 2.79
C ASP A 198 2.77 -7.21 2.44
N SER A 199 3.71 -6.44 1.92
CA SER A 199 4.95 -6.95 1.35
C SER A 199 5.85 -7.66 2.36
N TRP A 200 5.70 -7.40 3.66
CA TRP A 200 6.60 -7.91 4.68
C TRP A 200 5.96 -8.94 5.63
N VAL A 201 4.67 -9.18 5.52
CA VAL A 201 3.90 -10.03 6.43
C VAL A 201 4.35 -11.50 6.43
N GLY A 202 4.95 -11.97 5.35
CA GLY A 202 5.53 -13.31 5.28
C GLY A 202 6.71 -13.57 6.23
N ALA A 203 7.16 -12.54 6.98
CA ALA A 203 8.12 -12.68 8.07
C ALA A 203 7.51 -13.21 9.38
N LEU A 204 6.17 -13.37 9.41
CA LEU A 204 5.41 -13.81 10.59
C LEU A 204 5.00 -15.27 10.49
N SER A 205 4.85 -15.90 11.66
CA SER A 205 4.12 -17.16 11.79
C SER A 205 2.61 -16.91 11.65
N PRO A 206 1.82 -17.97 11.35
CA PRO A 206 0.36 -17.85 11.36
C PRO A 206 -0.21 -17.34 12.70
N ASP A 207 0.35 -17.78 13.82
CA ASP A 207 -0.10 -17.36 15.14
C ASP A 207 0.19 -15.88 15.41
N ASP A 208 1.38 -15.40 15.04
CA ASP A 208 1.73 -13.97 15.12
C ASP A 208 0.82 -13.13 14.24
N TYR A 209 0.60 -13.55 13.00
CA TYR A 209 -0.32 -12.84 12.10
C TYR A 209 -1.72 -12.76 12.69
N LYS A 210 -2.24 -13.88 13.20
CA LYS A 210 -3.58 -13.97 13.79
C LYS A 210 -3.73 -13.05 15.00
N GLN A 211 -2.72 -13.03 15.88
CA GLN A 211 -2.77 -12.28 17.13
C GLN A 211 -2.51 -10.78 16.90
N TYR A 212 -1.47 -10.44 16.15
CA TYR A 212 -0.93 -9.08 16.12
C TYR A 212 -1.28 -8.26 14.87
N VAL A 213 -1.79 -8.90 13.78
CA VAL A 213 -1.97 -8.24 12.49
C VAL A 213 -3.41 -8.35 11.97
N LEU A 214 -3.96 -9.56 11.98
CA LEU A 214 -5.29 -9.87 11.42
C LEU A 214 -6.40 -8.90 11.87
N PRO A 215 -6.55 -8.54 13.16
CA PRO A 215 -7.59 -7.62 13.59
C PRO A 215 -7.53 -6.27 12.88
N HIS A 216 -6.33 -5.72 12.72
CA HIS A 216 -6.08 -4.41 12.11
C HIS A 216 -6.24 -4.42 10.60
N THR A 217 -5.74 -5.46 9.92
CA THR A 217 -5.95 -5.63 8.48
C THR A 217 -7.44 -5.81 8.15
N ARG A 218 -8.16 -6.57 8.98
CA ARG A 218 -9.62 -6.73 8.87
C ARG A 218 -10.35 -5.40 9.06
N GLU A 219 -9.93 -4.58 10.02
CA GLU A 219 -10.49 -3.23 10.25
C GLU A 219 -10.35 -2.38 9.00
N VAL A 220 -9.15 -2.34 8.40
CA VAL A 220 -8.91 -1.58 7.16
C VAL A 220 -9.81 -2.07 6.03
N ILE A 221 -9.83 -3.37 5.76
CA ILE A 221 -10.61 -3.94 4.65
C ILE A 221 -12.11 -3.67 4.82
N ARG A 222 -12.64 -3.84 6.04
CA ARG A 222 -14.05 -3.57 6.34
C ARG A 222 -14.41 -2.08 6.30
N GLY A 223 -13.43 -1.21 6.54
CA GLY A 223 -13.63 0.24 6.48
C GLY A 223 -13.59 0.82 5.07
N VAL A 224 -13.18 0.05 4.07
CA VAL A 224 -13.22 0.50 2.66
C VAL A 224 -14.67 0.60 2.19
N LYS A 225 -14.95 1.67 1.44
CA LYS A 225 -16.27 1.98 0.87
C LYS A 225 -16.86 0.78 0.12
N GLU A 226 -18.07 0.41 0.50
CA GLU A 226 -18.81 -0.72 -0.07
C GLU A 226 -18.88 -0.64 -1.61
N GLY A 227 -18.75 -1.78 -2.27
CA GLY A 227 -18.78 -1.89 -3.74
C GLY A 227 -17.46 -1.60 -4.43
N THR A 228 -16.42 -1.17 -3.68
CA THR A 228 -15.07 -1.00 -4.22
C THR A 228 -14.25 -2.26 -3.99
N PRO A 229 -13.76 -2.94 -5.02
CA PRO A 229 -12.93 -4.12 -4.86
C PRO A 229 -11.63 -3.83 -4.11
N VAL A 230 -11.34 -4.69 -3.12
CA VAL A 230 -10.10 -4.66 -2.35
C VAL A 230 -9.22 -5.84 -2.74
N ILE A 231 -8.00 -5.54 -3.17
CA ILE A 231 -6.96 -6.52 -3.44
C ILE A 231 -6.03 -6.57 -2.24
N HIS A 232 -5.97 -7.71 -1.55
CA HIS A 232 -5.06 -7.94 -0.45
C HIS A 232 -3.86 -8.75 -0.93
N PHE A 233 -2.72 -8.10 -1.10
CA PHE A 233 -1.49 -8.70 -1.63
C PHE A 233 -0.44 -8.84 -0.53
N GLY A 234 0.21 -10.00 -0.49
CA GLY A 234 1.36 -10.24 0.39
C GLY A 234 2.47 -11.01 -0.31
N THR A 235 3.68 -10.98 0.25
CA THR A 235 4.82 -11.79 -0.22
C THR A 235 5.23 -12.80 0.83
N GLY A 236 5.57 -14.03 0.40
CA GLY A 236 5.94 -15.13 1.30
C GLY A 236 4.77 -15.63 2.15
N THR A 237 3.54 -15.49 1.67
CA THR A 237 2.31 -15.67 2.45
C THR A 237 1.65 -17.04 2.32
N SER A 238 2.34 -18.05 1.79
CA SER A 238 1.74 -19.38 1.57
C SER A 238 1.12 -19.99 2.83
N ALA A 239 1.71 -19.76 4.00
CA ALA A 239 1.19 -20.23 5.29
C ALA A 239 0.09 -19.33 5.88
N LEU A 240 -0.13 -18.15 5.31
CA LEU A 240 -1.05 -17.14 5.84
C LEU A 240 -2.33 -16.99 5.03
N LEU A 241 -2.49 -17.70 3.92
CA LEU A 241 -3.59 -17.47 2.96
C LEU A 241 -4.98 -17.58 3.57
N GLU A 242 -5.22 -18.57 4.43
CA GLU A 242 -6.49 -18.73 5.13
C GLU A 242 -6.78 -17.54 6.04
N LEU A 243 -5.77 -17.04 6.75
CA LEU A 243 -5.90 -15.87 7.62
C LEU A 243 -6.05 -14.57 6.81
N MET A 244 -5.39 -14.46 5.66
CA MET A 244 -5.60 -13.34 4.74
C MET A 244 -7.03 -13.35 4.19
N ARG A 245 -7.56 -14.53 3.84
CA ARG A 245 -8.97 -14.68 3.45
C ARG A 245 -9.91 -14.29 4.59
N GLU A 246 -9.59 -14.67 5.82
CA GLU A 246 -10.36 -14.31 7.02
C GLU A 246 -10.31 -12.78 7.29
N ALA A 247 -9.20 -12.10 6.99
CA ALA A 247 -9.11 -10.65 7.05
C ALA A 247 -10.09 -9.97 6.10
N GLY A 248 -10.33 -10.58 4.94
CA GLY A 248 -11.27 -10.11 3.93
C GLY A 248 -10.59 -9.68 2.63
N GLY A 249 -11.36 -8.98 1.81
CA GLY A 249 -10.97 -8.56 0.47
C GLY A 249 -11.64 -9.39 -0.63
N ASP A 250 -11.73 -8.82 -1.82
CA ASP A 250 -12.36 -9.48 -2.97
C ASP A 250 -11.36 -10.34 -3.74
N VAL A 251 -10.07 -9.97 -3.66
CA VAL A 251 -8.97 -10.62 -4.37
C VAL A 251 -7.79 -10.81 -3.43
N ILE A 252 -7.27 -12.03 -3.35
CA ILE A 252 -6.00 -12.33 -2.70
C ILE A 252 -4.89 -12.33 -3.75
N GLY A 253 -3.95 -11.40 -3.60
CA GLY A 253 -2.78 -11.32 -4.45
C GLY A 253 -1.68 -12.27 -3.96
N LEU A 254 -1.19 -13.10 -4.86
CA LEU A 254 -0.18 -14.12 -4.57
C LEU A 254 1.16 -13.74 -5.19
N ASP A 255 2.25 -14.10 -4.54
CA ASP A 255 3.57 -13.99 -5.14
C ASP A 255 3.97 -15.29 -5.87
N TRP A 256 5.09 -15.23 -6.60
CA TRP A 256 5.61 -16.31 -7.45
C TRP A 256 6.00 -17.59 -6.69
N ARG A 257 6.06 -17.56 -5.35
CA ARG A 257 6.48 -18.71 -4.53
C ARG A 257 5.38 -19.73 -4.35
N LEU A 258 4.15 -19.38 -4.67
CA LEU A 258 2.98 -20.24 -4.50
C LEU A 258 2.61 -20.93 -5.83
N ARG A 259 2.33 -22.22 -5.77
CA ARG A 259 1.76 -22.99 -6.89
C ARG A 259 0.24 -22.86 -6.86
N LEU A 260 -0.35 -22.41 -7.97
CA LEU A 260 -1.80 -22.22 -8.08
C LEU A 260 -2.59 -23.53 -7.93
N GLU A 261 -2.00 -24.66 -8.36
CA GLU A 261 -2.63 -25.99 -8.26
C GLU A 261 -2.87 -26.43 -6.80
N LEU A 262 -2.24 -25.78 -5.83
CA LEU A 262 -2.42 -26.07 -4.40
C LEU A 262 -3.54 -25.27 -3.75
N LEU A 263 -4.22 -24.41 -4.51
CA LEU A 263 -5.32 -23.58 -4.05
C LEU A 263 -6.66 -24.24 -4.43
N HIS A 264 -7.13 -25.13 -3.56
CA HIS A 264 -8.45 -25.78 -3.70
C HIS A 264 -9.45 -25.22 -2.72
#